data_eaf081f790a7d82ad1c925728d64ec52
#
_entry.id   eaf081f790a7d82ad1c925728d64ec52
#
_cell.length_a   1.000
_cell.length_b   1.000
_cell.length_c   1.000
_cell.angle_alpha   90.00
_cell.angle_beta   90.00
_cell.angle_gamma   90.00
#
_symmetry.space_group_name_H-M   'P 1'
#
loop_
_entity.id
_entity.type
_entity.pdbx_description
1 polymer ?
#
loop_
_entity_poly.entity_id
_entity_poly.type
_entity_poly.pdbx_seq_one_letter_code
_entity_poly.pdbx_strand_id
1 'polypeptide(L)'
;MCIRDRITIDEDLLDAANISEWEKIEVLNLTNGSRLETYVILGERGSGEICINGAAAHLVNPGDLVILVTYKMVEESQIKGHVPTIIHVNSENKIINFD
;
A
#
# COMPACT_ATOMS: atom_id res chain seq x y z
N MET A 1 -18.25 -2.63 -13.95
CA MET A 1 -17.98 -1.72 -12.82
C MET A 1 -17.60 -2.54 -11.59
N CYS A 2 -16.53 -2.19 -10.93
CA CYS A 2 -16.16 -2.84 -9.67
C CYS A 2 -16.89 -2.14 -8.53
N ILE A 3 -17.67 -2.90 -7.75
CA ILE A 3 -18.44 -2.37 -6.64
C ILE A 3 -17.73 -2.56 -5.29
N ARG A 4 -16.56 -3.18 -5.30
CA ARG A 4 -15.79 -3.40 -4.09
C ARG A 4 -14.63 -2.43 -4.02
N ASP A 5 -14.41 -1.85 -2.84
CA ASP A 5 -13.23 -1.05 -2.58
C ASP A 5 -12.03 -1.99 -2.47
N ARG A 6 -10.98 -1.71 -3.25
CA ARG A 6 -9.75 -2.50 -3.21
C ARG A 6 -8.63 -1.70 -3.83
N ILE A 7 -7.40 -2.08 -3.52
CA ILE A 7 -6.23 -1.47 -4.12
C ILE A 7 -5.40 -2.53 -4.84
N THR A 8 -5.10 -2.27 -6.11
CA THR A 8 -4.23 -3.13 -6.91
C THR A 8 -2.81 -2.57 -6.82
N ILE A 9 -1.87 -3.40 -6.38
CA ILE A 9 -0.49 -2.99 -6.16
C ILE A 9 0.45 -3.94 -6.90
N ASP A 10 1.44 -3.38 -7.63
CA ASP A 10 2.52 -4.13 -8.25
C ASP A 10 3.06 -5.18 -7.27
N GLU A 11 3.05 -6.44 -7.69
CA GLU A 11 3.45 -7.54 -6.82
C GLU A 11 4.89 -7.43 -6.34
N ASP A 12 5.79 -6.81 -7.11
CA ASP A 12 7.16 -6.57 -6.68
C ASP A 12 7.22 -5.66 -5.45
N LEU A 13 6.34 -4.66 -5.39
CA LEU A 13 6.25 -3.77 -4.24
C LEU A 13 5.72 -4.52 -3.02
N LEU A 14 4.75 -5.39 -3.22
CA LEU A 14 4.17 -6.19 -2.14
C LEU A 14 5.20 -7.16 -1.56
N ASP A 15 5.97 -7.81 -2.42
CA ASP A 15 7.03 -8.73 -1.96
C ASP A 15 8.06 -7.96 -1.13
N ALA A 16 8.51 -6.82 -1.62
CA ALA A 16 9.51 -6.02 -0.92
C ALA A 16 8.98 -5.50 0.42
N ALA A 17 7.70 -5.15 0.49
CA ALA A 17 7.08 -4.64 1.71
C ALA A 17 6.59 -5.76 2.63
N ASN A 18 6.65 -7.02 2.19
CA ASN A 18 6.13 -8.17 2.92
C ASN A 18 4.62 -8.04 3.20
N ILE A 19 3.89 -7.60 2.19
CA ILE A 19 2.42 -7.47 2.24
C ILE A 19 1.81 -8.56 1.36
N SER A 20 0.80 -9.24 1.87
CA SER A 20 0.14 -10.34 1.18
C SER A 20 -1.13 -9.89 0.48
N GLU A 21 -1.51 -10.62 -0.57
CA GLU A 21 -2.81 -10.45 -1.21
C GLU A 21 -3.92 -10.62 -0.16
N TRP A 22 -4.99 -9.83 -0.29
CA TRP A 22 -6.15 -9.78 0.60
C TRP A 22 -5.87 -9.14 1.97
N GLU A 23 -4.64 -8.78 2.26
CA GLU A 23 -4.32 -8.12 3.52
C GLU A 23 -5.00 -6.75 3.59
N LYS A 24 -5.49 -6.41 4.78
CA LYS A 24 -6.06 -5.08 5.03
C LYS A 24 -4.95 -4.04 4.96
N ILE A 25 -5.23 -2.94 4.28
CA ILE A 25 -4.25 -1.87 4.09
C ILE A 25 -4.92 -0.52 4.32
N GLU A 26 -4.18 0.38 4.93
CA GLU A 26 -4.60 1.77 5.11
C GLU A 26 -3.91 2.63 4.06
N VAL A 27 -4.68 3.49 3.41
CA VAL A 27 -4.15 4.42 2.42
C VAL A 27 -4.24 5.83 2.99
N LEU A 28 -3.10 6.48 3.16
CA LEU A 28 -3.00 7.83 3.68
C LEU A 28 -2.65 8.75 2.51
N ASN A 29 -3.58 9.59 2.10
CA ASN A 29 -3.35 10.49 0.97
C ASN A 29 -2.73 11.79 1.47
N LEU A 30 -1.45 11.98 1.18
CA LEU A 30 -0.72 13.18 1.60
C LEU A 30 -1.17 14.43 0.86
N THR A 31 -1.67 14.26 -0.34
CA THR A 31 -2.06 15.40 -1.18
C THR A 31 -3.30 16.10 -0.66
N ASN A 32 -4.29 15.35 -0.18
CA ASN A 32 -5.56 15.93 0.28
C ASN A 32 -5.94 15.59 1.71
N GLY A 33 -5.13 14.82 2.42
CA GLY A 33 -5.38 14.44 3.82
C GLY A 33 -6.38 13.33 4.03
N SER A 34 -6.89 12.72 2.98
CA SER A 34 -7.86 11.62 3.11
C SER A 34 -7.21 10.36 3.63
N ARG A 35 -7.99 9.58 4.36
CA ARG A 35 -7.58 8.26 4.86
C ARG A 35 -8.66 7.26 4.54
N LEU A 36 -8.25 6.07 4.13
CA LEU A 36 -9.20 4.99 3.86
C LEU A 36 -8.58 3.64 4.16
N GLU A 37 -9.43 2.65 4.38
CA GLU A 37 -9.02 1.28 4.60
C GLU A 37 -9.63 0.42 3.52
N THR A 38 -8.84 -0.53 3.00
CA THR A 38 -9.29 -1.44 1.97
C THR A 38 -8.46 -2.72 2.05
N TYR A 39 -8.46 -3.52 1.02
CA TYR A 39 -7.63 -4.73 0.95
C TYR A 39 -6.86 -4.78 -0.37
N VAL A 40 -5.81 -5.58 -0.36
CA VAL A 40 -4.82 -5.65 -1.44
C VAL A 40 -5.18 -6.73 -2.44
N ILE A 41 -5.06 -6.41 -3.73
CA ILE A 41 -5.03 -7.41 -4.79
C ILE A 41 -3.74 -7.25 -5.60
N LEU A 42 -3.32 -8.33 -6.25
CA LEU A 42 -2.05 -8.35 -6.97
C LEU A 42 -2.13 -7.56 -8.28
N GLY A 43 -1.16 -6.68 -8.49
CA GLY A 43 -0.93 -6.03 -9.76
C GLY A 43 0.21 -6.72 -10.50
N GLU A 44 0.35 -6.45 -11.78
CA GLU A 44 1.39 -7.04 -12.60
C GLU A 44 2.78 -6.65 -12.12
N ARG A 45 3.68 -7.64 -12.02
CA ARG A 45 5.06 -7.41 -11.57
C ARG A 45 5.78 -6.45 -12.49
N GLY A 46 6.43 -5.47 -11.87
CA GLY A 46 7.22 -4.48 -12.60
C GLY A 46 6.41 -3.39 -13.27
N SER A 47 5.09 -3.41 -13.12
CA SER A 47 4.22 -2.42 -13.77
C SER A 47 4.24 -1.05 -13.09
N GLY A 48 4.63 -1.00 -11.82
CA GLY A 48 4.51 0.22 -11.02
C GLY A 48 3.07 0.56 -10.68
N GLU A 49 2.15 -0.40 -10.84
CA GLU A 49 0.73 -0.15 -10.65
C GLU A 49 0.38 0.04 -9.18
N ILE A 50 -0.28 1.15 -8.88
CA ILE A 50 -0.98 1.38 -7.63
C ILE A 50 -2.30 2.01 -8.03
N CYS A 51 -3.36 1.21 -8.01
CA CYS A 51 -4.66 1.61 -8.51
C CYS A 51 -5.75 1.34 -7.48
N ILE A 52 -6.49 2.37 -7.12
CA ILE A 52 -7.58 2.25 -6.16
C ILE A 52 -8.89 2.15 -6.92
N ASN A 53 -9.67 1.12 -6.60
CA ASN A 53 -10.92 0.80 -7.26
C ASN A 53 -12.10 0.94 -6.32
N GLY A 54 -13.30 1.08 -6.88
CA GLY A 54 -14.53 1.19 -6.14
C GLY A 54 -14.79 2.58 -5.61
N ALA A 55 -15.60 2.69 -4.56
CA ALA A 55 -15.97 3.99 -3.97
C ALA A 55 -14.76 4.72 -3.42
N ALA A 56 -13.75 4.00 -2.96
CA ALA A 56 -12.52 4.60 -2.43
C ALA A 56 -11.77 5.42 -3.48
N ALA A 57 -12.00 5.16 -4.77
CA ALA A 57 -11.35 5.91 -5.85
C ALA A 57 -11.74 7.39 -5.86
N HIS A 58 -12.84 7.76 -5.18
CA HIS A 58 -13.23 9.17 -5.05
C HIS A 58 -12.32 9.95 -4.11
N LEU A 59 -11.56 9.26 -3.26
CA LEU A 59 -10.69 9.89 -2.27
C LEU A 59 -9.26 10.04 -2.75
N VAL A 60 -8.90 9.42 -3.86
CA VAL A 60 -7.53 9.44 -4.39
C VAL A 60 -7.58 9.68 -5.89
N ASN A 61 -6.85 10.68 -6.34
CA ASN A 61 -6.78 11.02 -7.77
C ASN A 61 -5.43 10.62 -8.35
N PRO A 62 -5.36 10.33 -9.66
CA PRO A 62 -4.06 10.10 -10.30
C PRO A 62 -3.09 11.24 -10.01
N GLY A 63 -1.87 10.90 -9.65
CA GLY A 63 -0.84 11.88 -9.28
C GLY A 63 -0.78 12.21 -7.81
N ASP A 64 -1.74 11.76 -7.00
CA ASP A 64 -1.68 11.97 -5.56
C ASP A 64 -0.55 11.17 -4.94
N LEU A 65 0.07 11.74 -3.90
CA LEU A 65 1.08 11.05 -3.11
C LEU A 65 0.40 10.34 -1.95
N VAL A 66 0.66 9.05 -1.81
CA VAL A 66 0.05 8.25 -0.75
C VAL A 66 1.10 7.49 0.05
N ILE A 67 0.77 7.19 1.30
CA ILE A 67 1.50 6.25 2.14
C ILE A 67 0.58 5.05 2.32
N LEU A 68 1.11 3.86 2.06
CA LEU A 68 0.38 2.60 2.25
C LEU A 68 0.91 1.92 3.51
N VAL A 69 0.01 1.59 4.42
CA VAL A 69 0.40 1.09 5.75
C VAL A 69 -0.37 -0.19 6.05
N THR A 70 0.35 -1.22 6.47
CA THR A 70 -0.26 -2.41 7.08
C THR A 70 0.23 -2.56 8.51
N TYR A 71 -0.49 -3.32 9.29
CA TYR A 71 -0.20 -3.50 10.70
C TYR A 71 -0.01 -4.97 11.01
N LYS A 72 0.82 -5.24 12.00
CA LYS A 72 1.13 -6.60 12.40
C LYS A 72 0.97 -6.71 13.92
N MET A 73 0.39 -7.81 14.36
CA MET A 73 0.35 -8.11 15.77
C MET A 73 1.69 -8.73 16.18
N VAL A 74 2.30 -8.18 17.21
CA VAL A 74 3.60 -8.61 17.70
C VAL A 74 3.48 -8.91 19.19
N GLU A 75 4.08 -10.02 19.64
CA GLU A 75 4.10 -10.35 21.05
C GLU A 75 4.87 -9.30 21.83
N GLU A 76 4.42 -9.00 23.05
CA GLU A 76 5.01 -7.98 23.89
C GLU A 76 6.52 -8.14 24.04
N SER A 77 6.98 -9.37 24.19
CA SER A 77 8.40 -9.67 24.36
C SER A 77 9.25 -9.34 23.13
N GLN A 78 8.62 -9.17 21.96
CA GLN A 78 9.31 -8.93 20.70
C GLN A 78 9.19 -7.49 20.20
N ILE A 79 8.42 -6.66 20.90
CA ILE A 79 8.16 -5.28 20.45
C ILE A 79 9.45 -4.47 20.34
N LYS A 80 10.33 -4.58 21.31
CA LYS A 80 11.58 -3.80 21.33
C LYS A 80 12.52 -4.14 20.19
N GLY A 81 12.48 -5.38 19.72
CA GLY A 81 13.33 -5.82 18.61
C GLY A 81 12.66 -5.71 17.25
N HIS A 82 11.42 -5.25 17.21
CA HIS A 82 10.70 -5.14 15.94
C HIS A 82 11.19 -3.96 15.13
N VAL A 83 11.49 -4.22 13.86
CA VAL A 83 11.86 -3.18 12.89
C VAL A 83 10.82 -3.18 11.79
N PRO A 84 10.11 -2.07 11.58
CA PRO A 84 9.14 -2.02 10.48
C PRO A 84 9.83 -2.09 9.12
N THR A 85 9.17 -2.69 8.16
CA THR A 85 9.65 -2.72 6.79
C THR A 85 9.15 -1.47 6.08
N ILE A 86 10.06 -0.62 5.64
CA ILE A 86 9.72 0.64 4.97
C ILE A 86 10.39 0.66 3.61
N ILE A 87 9.61 0.94 2.57
CA ILE A 87 10.07 0.95 1.20
C ILE A 87 9.75 2.31 0.59
N HIS A 88 10.74 2.91 -0.04
CA HIS A 88 10.58 4.16 -0.76
C HIS A 88 10.58 3.91 -2.26
N VAL A 89 9.72 4.61 -2.98
CA VAL A 89 9.59 4.48 -4.43
C VAL A 89 9.77 5.84 -5.11
N ASN A 90 10.12 5.81 -6.40
CA ASN A 90 10.21 7.02 -7.21
C ASN A 90 8.86 7.34 -7.87
N SER A 91 8.84 8.33 -8.77
CA SER A 91 7.62 8.77 -9.45
C SER A 91 6.99 7.70 -10.36
N GLU A 92 7.73 6.64 -10.68
CA GLU A 92 7.24 5.51 -11.48
C GLU A 92 6.88 4.32 -10.60
N ASN A 93 6.84 4.51 -9.27
CA ASN A 93 6.57 3.46 -8.29
C ASN A 93 7.59 2.32 -8.36
N LYS A 94 8.84 2.66 -8.64
CA LYS A 94 9.95 1.72 -8.59
C LYS A 94 10.72 1.92 -7.30
N ILE A 95 11.16 0.82 -6.70
CA ILE A 95 11.86 0.84 -5.42
C ILE A 95 13.19 1.54 -5.58
N ILE A 96 13.45 2.51 -4.70
CA ILE A 96 14.72 3.25 -4.71
C ILE A 96 15.52 3.00 -3.45
N ASN A 97 14.86 2.66 -2.33
CA ASN A 97 15.59 2.38 -1.12
C ASN A 97 14.72 1.66 -0.09
N PHE A 98 15.36 1.05 0.91
CA PHE A 98 14.74 0.40 2.07
C PHE A 98 15.26 1.06 3.34
N ASP A 99 14.37 1.26 4.28
CA ASP A 99 14.75 1.74 5.62
C ASP A 99 14.74 0.62 6.64
#